data_aba7f6e4b311ab8bce9f6b9f0174efba
#
_entry.id   aba7f6e4b311ab8bce9f6b9f0174efba
#
_cell.length_a   1.000
_cell.length_b   1.000
_cell.length_c   1.000
_cell.angle_alpha   90.00
_cell.angle_beta   90.00
_cell.angle_gamma   90.00
#
_symmetry.space_group_name_H-M   'P 1'
#
loop_
_entity.id
_entity.type
_entity.pdbx_description
1 polymer ?
#
loop_
_entity_poly.entity_id
_entity_poly.type
_entity_poly.pdbx_seq_one_letter_code
_entity_poly.pdbx_strand_id
1 'polypeptide(L)'
;MKYKNTSLNKSDRKRYLKHLSAEIEAASMYSILAEYDSNEVRADIFNQLAQSEIKHANHWAKLLGIDTSTLTLKKYTPKLIYVRLVCKISGPDKILPWLAKIEAEEIGTYTNDPQGQDLIPEEKKHARMLSEISSTKSHQDLNLPNQNQFSSSGGLRAAVLGVNDGLVSNFSLVMGFAGGTAATGAPEYIIMAGLAGLIAGAFSMAAGEYVSMKSQRDFYEYQISSELEELEMWPEEEEEELVLIYRAKGIPENEAKQIAANIIKNPEIALDTMAREELGLDPDALGSPFSAAFSSFIAFSIGAVIPIIPLFFSLGTKSVILSALVSAFALIIVGGSLSTATGK
;
A
#
# COMPACT_ATOMS: atom_id res chain seq x y z
N MET A 1 1.21 -15.20 39.93
CA MET A 1 1.91 -16.47 39.68
C MET A 1 3.34 -16.37 40.23
N LYS A 2 3.80 -17.32 41.07
CA LYS A 2 5.17 -17.32 41.63
C LYS A 2 6.14 -17.73 40.54
N TYR A 3 7.00 -16.80 40.08
CA TYR A 3 8.12 -17.15 39.22
C TYR A 3 9.06 -18.08 39.93
N LYS A 4 9.10 -19.35 39.51
CA LYS A 4 10.11 -20.33 39.92
C LYS A 4 11.46 -19.88 39.32
N ASN A 5 12.43 -19.68 40.18
CA ASN A 5 13.82 -19.43 39.83
C ASN A 5 14.39 -20.67 39.12
N THR A 6 14.08 -20.84 37.84
CA THR A 6 14.66 -21.88 36.99
C THR A 6 15.90 -21.26 36.38
N SER A 7 17.08 -21.84 36.62
CA SER A 7 18.34 -21.43 36.02
C SER A 7 18.17 -21.39 34.49
N LEU A 8 18.07 -20.18 33.91
CA LEU A 8 18.00 -20.00 32.47
C LEU A 8 19.16 -20.73 31.78
N ASN A 9 18.85 -21.52 30.78
CA ASN A 9 19.80 -22.12 29.88
C ASN A 9 20.66 -21.02 29.22
N LYS A 10 21.92 -21.30 28.92
CA LYS A 10 22.88 -20.35 28.33
C LYS A 10 22.39 -19.81 26.98
N SER A 11 21.66 -20.62 26.21
CA SER A 11 21.05 -20.22 24.93
C SER A 11 19.92 -19.21 25.14
N ASP A 12 18.99 -19.51 26.06
CA ASP A 12 17.85 -18.64 26.36
C ASP A 12 18.31 -17.30 26.93
N ARG A 13 19.30 -17.34 27.82
CA ARG A 13 19.89 -16.10 28.37
C ARG A 13 20.49 -15.21 27.27
N LYS A 14 21.20 -15.81 26.30
CA LYS A 14 21.75 -15.05 25.16
C LYS A 14 20.65 -14.44 24.28
N ARG A 15 19.57 -15.20 24.05
CA ARG A 15 18.41 -14.78 23.28
C ARG A 15 17.71 -13.59 23.96
N TYR A 16 17.35 -13.71 25.23
CA TYR A 16 16.69 -12.65 25.99
C TYR A 16 17.55 -11.40 26.14
N LEU A 17 18.88 -11.53 26.26
CA LEU A 17 19.78 -10.37 26.25
C LEU A 17 19.77 -9.66 24.88
N LYS A 18 19.59 -10.40 23.79
CA LYS A 18 19.47 -9.82 22.45
C LYS A 18 18.16 -9.04 22.32
N HIS A 19 17.02 -9.62 22.76
CA HIS A 19 15.73 -8.94 22.79
C HIS A 19 15.79 -7.68 23.66
N LEU A 20 16.21 -7.79 24.92
CA LEU A 20 16.39 -6.64 25.80
C LEU A 20 17.23 -5.51 25.17
N SER A 21 18.30 -5.88 24.46
CA SER A 21 19.16 -4.89 23.79
C SER A 21 18.48 -4.24 22.59
N ALA A 22 17.60 -4.94 21.88
CA ALA A 22 16.83 -4.44 20.74
C ALA A 22 15.79 -3.44 21.22
N GLU A 23 14.98 -3.80 22.22
CA GLU A 23 13.96 -2.92 22.81
C GLU A 23 14.55 -1.58 23.32
N ILE A 24 15.66 -1.64 24.07
CA ILE A 24 16.33 -0.43 24.54
C ILE A 24 16.85 0.42 23.36
N GLU A 25 17.26 -0.21 22.26
CA GLU A 25 17.71 0.50 21.07
C GLU A 25 16.51 1.13 20.33
N ALA A 26 15.38 0.42 20.20
CA ALA A 26 14.12 0.92 19.63
C ALA A 26 13.58 2.11 20.44
N ALA A 27 13.45 1.97 21.76
CA ALA A 27 13.08 3.09 22.64
C ALA A 27 13.97 4.32 22.46
N SER A 28 15.26 4.10 22.26
CA SER A 28 16.22 5.20 22.02
C SER A 28 16.01 5.86 20.66
N MET A 29 15.65 5.08 19.63
CA MET A 29 15.34 5.60 18.28
C MET A 29 14.07 6.44 18.31
N TYR A 30 13.00 5.97 18.93
CA TYR A 30 11.76 6.75 19.07
C TYR A 30 11.96 8.04 19.85
N SER A 31 12.77 8.01 20.92
CA SER A 31 13.11 9.23 21.65
C SER A 31 13.86 10.26 20.79
N ILE A 32 14.71 9.80 19.86
CA ILE A 32 15.38 10.69 18.90
C ILE A 32 14.37 11.26 17.89
N LEU A 33 13.44 10.45 17.38
CA LEU A 33 12.40 10.92 16.47
C LEU A 33 11.56 12.01 17.14
N ALA A 34 11.13 11.81 18.39
CA ALA A 34 10.40 12.81 19.17
C ALA A 34 11.19 14.12 19.37
N GLU A 35 12.52 14.03 19.59
CA GLU A 35 13.39 15.18 19.76
C GLU A 35 13.49 16.06 18.50
N TYR A 36 13.46 15.45 17.31
CA TYR A 36 13.64 16.14 16.02
C TYR A 36 12.34 16.40 15.27
N ASP A 37 11.20 15.99 15.80
CA ASP A 37 9.92 16.25 15.16
C ASP A 37 9.39 17.65 15.50
N SER A 38 9.00 18.39 14.47
CA SER A 38 8.42 19.73 14.62
C SER A 38 6.92 19.71 14.94
N ASN A 39 6.25 18.57 14.78
CA ASN A 39 4.84 18.39 15.07
C ASN A 39 4.70 17.82 16.49
N GLU A 40 4.14 18.62 17.42
CA GLU A 40 4.00 18.26 18.84
C GLU A 40 3.17 16.98 19.05
N VAL A 41 2.10 16.78 18.28
CA VAL A 41 1.25 15.58 18.39
C VAL A 41 2.03 14.34 17.98
N ARG A 42 2.78 14.42 16.88
CA ARG A 42 3.60 13.32 16.39
C ARG A 42 4.80 13.02 17.28
N ALA A 43 5.42 14.06 17.86
CA ALA A 43 6.45 13.89 18.87
C ALA A 43 5.92 13.18 20.12
N ASP A 44 4.67 13.46 20.53
CA ASP A 44 4.03 12.77 21.65
C ASP A 44 3.78 11.29 21.32
N ILE A 45 3.35 10.96 20.10
CA ILE A 45 3.20 9.58 19.64
C ILE A 45 4.55 8.84 19.71
N PHE A 46 5.64 9.43 19.21
CA PHE A 46 6.95 8.81 19.30
C PHE A 46 7.42 8.63 20.77
N ASN A 47 7.06 9.54 21.67
CA ASN A 47 7.34 9.36 23.10
C ASN A 47 6.52 8.19 23.70
N GLN A 48 5.27 8.02 23.28
CA GLN A 48 4.44 6.88 23.71
C GLN A 48 5.02 5.55 23.20
N LEU A 49 5.43 5.47 21.93
CA LEU A 49 6.15 4.33 21.38
C LEU A 49 7.43 4.03 22.18
N ALA A 50 8.24 5.04 22.47
CA ALA A 50 9.45 4.86 23.30
C ALA A 50 9.13 4.28 24.69
N GLN A 51 8.00 4.67 25.30
CA GLN A 51 7.56 4.12 26.58
C GLN A 51 7.07 2.69 26.47
N SER A 52 6.42 2.33 25.38
CA SER A 52 6.02 0.94 25.09
C SER A 52 7.24 0.03 24.99
N GLU A 53 8.25 0.44 24.21
CA GLU A 53 9.50 -0.33 24.10
C GLU A 53 10.23 -0.49 25.46
N ILE A 54 10.13 0.50 26.34
CA ILE A 54 10.67 0.37 27.71
C ILE A 54 9.89 -0.68 28.51
N LYS A 55 8.56 -0.82 28.30
CA LYS A 55 7.78 -1.90 28.95
C LYS A 55 8.22 -3.27 28.42
N HIS A 56 8.45 -3.42 27.11
CA HIS A 56 8.97 -4.63 26.50
C HIS A 56 10.38 -4.95 27.04
N ALA A 57 11.26 -3.96 27.12
CA ALA A 57 12.57 -4.11 27.75
C ALA A 57 12.48 -4.59 29.20
N ASN A 58 11.52 -4.04 29.97
CA ASN A 58 11.26 -4.47 31.35
C ASN A 58 10.76 -5.93 31.44
N HIS A 59 9.96 -6.40 30.47
CA HIS A 59 9.55 -7.80 30.39
C HIS A 59 10.79 -8.71 30.26
N TRP A 60 11.67 -8.44 29.31
CA TRP A 60 12.89 -9.23 29.10
C TRP A 60 13.88 -9.13 30.27
N ALA A 61 14.01 -7.94 30.89
CA ALA A 61 14.85 -7.75 32.06
C ALA A 61 14.37 -8.58 33.25
N LYS A 62 13.06 -8.66 33.49
CA LYS A 62 12.48 -9.51 34.55
C LYS A 62 12.79 -11.00 34.34
N LEU A 63 12.67 -11.47 33.09
CA LEU A 63 13.03 -12.87 32.75
C LEU A 63 14.51 -13.15 32.98
N LEU A 64 15.37 -12.16 32.77
CA LEU A 64 16.83 -12.26 32.99
C LEU A 64 17.23 -12.06 34.45
N GLY A 65 16.31 -11.63 35.34
CA GLY A 65 16.62 -11.27 36.72
C GLY A 65 17.47 -9.99 36.85
N ILE A 66 17.38 -9.10 35.86
CA ILE A 66 18.03 -7.78 35.84
C ILE A 66 17.10 -6.77 36.50
N ASP A 67 17.68 -5.89 37.34
CA ASP A 67 16.91 -4.81 37.95
C ASP A 67 16.49 -3.77 36.89
N THR A 68 15.18 -3.60 36.71
CA THR A 68 14.60 -2.70 35.71
C THR A 68 14.96 -1.22 35.96
N SER A 69 15.24 -0.86 37.22
CA SER A 69 15.68 0.50 37.57
C SER A 69 17.06 0.88 37.01
N THR A 70 17.85 -0.11 36.62
CA THR A 70 19.18 0.09 36.02
C THR A 70 19.14 0.24 34.50
N LEU A 71 17.99 0.04 33.87
CA LEU A 71 17.85 0.19 32.42
C LEU A 71 17.94 1.67 32.03
N THR A 72 18.85 1.96 31.12
CA THR A 72 19.05 3.31 30.59
C THR A 72 19.02 3.28 29.08
N LEU A 73 18.41 4.28 28.46
CA LEU A 73 18.44 4.45 27.01
C LEU A 73 19.87 4.56 26.50
N LYS A 74 20.14 3.92 25.39
CA LYS A 74 21.44 3.99 24.72
C LYS A 74 21.60 5.38 24.09
N LYS A 75 22.78 5.98 24.23
CA LYS A 75 23.07 7.29 23.64
C LYS A 75 23.85 7.21 22.32
N TYR A 76 24.72 6.22 22.19
CA TYR A 76 25.71 6.16 21.11
C TYR A 76 25.88 4.70 20.62
N THR A 77 25.02 4.27 19.71
CA THR A 77 25.27 3.11 18.85
C THR A 77 25.43 3.58 17.41
N PRO A 78 26.07 2.83 16.52
CA PRO A 78 26.16 3.21 15.10
C PRO A 78 24.79 3.52 14.47
N LYS A 79 23.76 2.74 14.82
CA LYS A 79 22.38 2.96 14.36
C LYS A 79 21.82 4.28 14.90
N LEU A 80 21.95 4.57 16.18
CA LEU A 80 21.44 5.81 16.79
C LEU A 80 22.15 7.05 16.27
N ILE A 81 23.45 6.96 15.99
CA ILE A 81 24.19 8.06 15.35
C ILE A 81 23.65 8.30 13.95
N TYR A 82 23.38 7.23 13.18
CA TYR A 82 22.79 7.33 11.85
C TYR A 82 21.38 7.95 11.90
N VAL A 83 20.49 7.45 12.78
CA VAL A 83 19.15 8.01 12.97
C VAL A 83 19.19 9.49 13.31
N ARG A 84 20.01 9.88 14.29
CA ARG A 84 20.17 11.27 14.70
C ARG A 84 20.68 12.15 13.56
N LEU A 85 21.64 11.67 12.77
CA LEU A 85 22.18 12.41 11.63
C LEU A 85 21.11 12.64 10.55
N VAL A 86 20.36 11.59 10.21
CA VAL A 86 19.29 11.68 9.19
C VAL A 86 18.16 12.57 9.68
N CYS A 87 17.70 12.42 10.93
CA CYS A 87 16.67 13.28 11.51
C CYS A 87 17.09 14.76 11.50
N LYS A 88 18.37 15.04 11.83
CA LYS A 88 18.90 16.40 11.82
C LYS A 88 18.98 17.04 10.44
N ILE A 89 19.30 16.26 9.39
CA ILE A 89 19.51 16.76 8.03
C ILE A 89 18.23 16.77 7.21
N SER A 90 17.44 15.72 7.31
CA SER A 90 16.31 15.44 6.41
C SER A 90 14.96 15.27 7.12
N GLY A 91 14.95 15.38 8.45
CA GLY A 91 13.76 15.17 9.29
C GLY A 91 13.48 13.69 9.58
N PRO A 92 12.57 13.41 10.55
CA PRO A 92 12.24 12.06 11.00
C PRO A 92 11.59 11.20 9.90
N ASP A 93 10.85 11.77 8.96
CA ASP A 93 10.11 11.06 7.91
C ASP A 93 10.96 10.11 7.08
N LYS A 94 12.22 10.43 6.86
CA LYS A 94 13.15 9.59 6.07
C LYS A 94 13.57 8.29 6.78
N ILE A 95 13.36 8.23 8.09
CA ILE A 95 13.68 7.05 8.91
C ILE A 95 12.47 6.13 9.08
N LEU A 96 11.24 6.65 9.01
CA LEU A 96 10.02 5.89 9.31
C LEU A 96 9.88 4.59 8.50
N PRO A 97 10.09 4.55 7.16
CA PRO A 97 9.95 3.31 6.40
C PRO A 97 10.98 2.24 6.80
N TRP A 98 12.16 2.68 7.24
CA TRP A 98 13.21 1.78 7.72
C TRP A 98 12.91 1.24 9.12
N LEU A 99 12.33 2.08 10.01
CA LEU A 99 11.88 1.62 11.33
C LEU A 99 10.72 0.65 11.21
N ALA A 100 9.68 0.95 10.41
CA ALA A 100 8.56 0.04 10.18
C ALA A 100 9.03 -1.36 9.70
N LYS A 101 10.10 -1.40 8.90
CA LYS A 101 10.69 -2.68 8.49
C LYS A 101 11.37 -3.41 9.67
N ILE A 102 12.03 -2.70 10.58
CA ILE A 102 12.66 -3.30 11.76
C ILE A 102 11.60 -3.91 12.66
N GLU A 103 10.51 -3.18 12.94
CA GLU A 103 9.38 -3.68 13.73
C GLU A 103 8.78 -4.96 13.12
N ALA A 104 8.54 -4.94 11.81
CA ALA A 104 8.03 -6.12 11.10
C ALA A 104 9.00 -7.34 11.20
N GLU A 105 10.32 -7.12 11.23
CA GLU A 105 11.30 -8.18 11.44
C GLU A 105 11.29 -8.68 12.89
N GLU A 106 11.01 -7.85 13.89
CA GLU A 106 10.91 -8.22 15.31
C GLU A 106 9.68 -9.09 15.58
N ILE A 107 8.54 -8.81 14.98
CA ILE A 107 7.34 -9.67 15.01
C ILE A 107 7.70 -11.11 14.59
N GLY A 108 8.41 -11.27 13.47
CA GLY A 108 8.89 -12.58 13.01
C GLY A 108 9.81 -13.30 14.01
N THR A 109 10.55 -12.54 14.81
CA THR A 109 11.45 -13.07 15.83
C THR A 109 10.67 -13.56 17.06
N TYR A 110 9.62 -12.83 17.46
CA TYR A 110 8.76 -13.18 18.61
C TYR A 110 7.81 -14.34 18.33
N THR A 111 7.35 -14.51 17.09
CA THR A 111 6.50 -15.64 16.69
C THR A 111 7.13 -17.00 17.04
N ASN A 112 8.46 -17.08 17.05
CA ASN A 112 9.20 -18.30 17.38
C ASN A 112 9.66 -18.37 18.86
N ASP A 113 9.33 -17.37 19.68
CA ASP A 113 9.70 -17.34 21.10
C ASP A 113 8.46 -17.38 22.01
N PRO A 114 8.22 -18.49 22.75
CA PRO A 114 7.05 -18.60 23.61
C PRO A 114 6.91 -17.50 24.69
N GLN A 115 8.00 -16.81 25.03
CA GLN A 115 8.00 -15.70 26.00
C GLN A 115 7.84 -14.32 25.35
N GLY A 116 7.86 -14.25 24.02
CA GLY A 116 7.64 -13.04 23.24
C GLY A 116 6.27 -12.96 22.58
N GLN A 117 5.47 -14.04 22.64
CA GLN A 117 4.15 -14.06 21.99
C GLN A 117 3.19 -13.00 22.52
N ASP A 118 3.27 -12.69 23.80
CA ASP A 118 2.44 -11.65 24.43
C ASP A 118 2.80 -10.23 23.98
N LEU A 119 3.95 -10.04 23.30
CA LEU A 119 4.39 -8.73 22.77
C LEU A 119 4.03 -8.52 21.30
N ILE A 120 3.66 -9.58 20.58
CA ILE A 120 3.37 -9.51 19.13
C ILE A 120 2.30 -8.49 18.78
N PRO A 121 1.18 -8.36 19.54
CA PRO A 121 0.14 -7.37 19.23
C PRO A 121 0.67 -5.93 19.29
N GLU A 122 1.42 -5.59 20.34
CA GLU A 122 1.99 -4.26 20.51
C GLU A 122 3.01 -3.96 19.39
N GLU A 123 3.85 -4.93 18.97
CA GLU A 123 4.81 -4.77 17.88
C GLU A 123 4.12 -4.56 16.52
N LYS A 124 3.03 -5.28 16.26
CA LYS A 124 2.21 -5.03 15.06
C LYS A 124 1.65 -3.62 15.04
N LYS A 125 1.16 -3.12 16.19
CA LYS A 125 0.67 -1.77 16.35
C LYS A 125 1.76 -0.72 16.06
N HIS A 126 2.97 -0.92 16.57
CA HIS A 126 4.11 -0.04 16.31
C HIS A 126 4.43 0.03 14.80
N ALA A 127 4.52 -1.13 14.13
CA ALA A 127 4.79 -1.20 12.69
C ALA A 127 3.71 -0.46 11.86
N ARG A 128 2.44 -0.61 12.23
CA ARG A 128 1.31 0.08 11.59
C ARG A 128 1.34 1.58 11.80
N MET A 129 1.47 2.04 13.04
CA MET A 129 1.54 3.47 13.36
C MET A 129 2.66 4.17 12.59
N LEU A 130 3.83 3.54 12.47
CA LEU A 130 4.93 4.07 11.66
C LEU A 130 4.59 4.13 10.16
N SER A 131 3.90 3.11 9.65
CA SER A 131 3.45 3.08 8.27
C SER A 131 2.45 4.21 7.98
N GLU A 132 1.49 4.46 8.87
CA GLU A 132 0.49 5.51 8.75
C GLU A 132 1.10 6.91 8.82
N ILE A 133 1.97 7.15 9.79
CA ILE A 133 2.69 8.43 9.90
C ILE A 133 3.51 8.69 8.64
N SER A 134 4.10 7.64 8.05
CA SER A 134 4.85 7.72 6.79
C SER A 134 3.95 8.03 5.59
N SER A 135 2.75 7.46 5.53
CA SER A 135 1.80 7.62 4.41
C SER A 135 1.08 8.97 4.43
N THR A 136 0.77 9.49 5.61
CA THR A 136 -0.01 10.75 5.77
C THR A 136 0.68 11.94 5.13
N LYS A 137 2.02 12.03 5.15
CA LYS A 137 2.76 13.10 4.47
C LYS A 137 2.88 12.92 2.96
N SER A 138 2.91 11.68 2.48
CA SER A 138 2.86 11.40 1.03
C SER A 138 1.57 11.91 0.39
N HIS A 139 0.47 12.00 1.15
CA HIS A 139 -0.80 12.54 0.68
C HIS A 139 -0.91 14.07 0.80
N GLN A 140 -0.20 14.71 1.73
CA GLN A 140 -0.24 16.17 1.90
C GLN A 140 0.69 16.94 0.94
N ASP A 141 1.84 16.36 0.56
CA ASP A 141 2.80 16.99 -0.35
C ASP A 141 2.43 16.81 -1.84
N LEU A 142 1.60 15.83 -2.15
CA LEU A 142 0.99 15.68 -3.46
C LEU A 142 -0.44 16.23 -3.34
N ASN A 143 -0.72 17.40 -3.88
CA ASN A 143 -2.07 17.89 -4.20
C ASN A 143 -2.72 16.92 -5.23
N LEU A 144 -2.74 15.65 -4.93
CA LEU A 144 -3.46 14.66 -5.71
C LEU A 144 -4.95 14.83 -5.39
N PRO A 145 -5.79 15.02 -6.39
CA PRO A 145 -7.22 15.01 -6.19
C PRO A 145 -7.59 13.70 -5.51
N ASN A 146 -8.44 13.80 -4.52
CA ASN A 146 -8.94 12.76 -3.63
C ASN A 146 -8.99 11.39 -4.33
N GLN A 147 -8.04 10.50 -4.03
CA GLN A 147 -7.94 9.18 -4.69
C GLN A 147 -9.21 8.34 -4.49
N ASN A 148 -10.03 8.68 -3.50
CA ASN A 148 -11.31 8.00 -3.24
C ASN A 148 -12.34 8.15 -4.38
N GLN A 149 -12.19 9.13 -5.28
CA GLN A 149 -13.06 9.24 -6.47
C GLN A 149 -12.56 8.38 -7.64
N PHE A 150 -11.27 8.01 -7.70
CA PHE A 150 -10.71 7.15 -8.75
C PHE A 150 -10.64 5.67 -8.37
N SER A 151 -10.63 5.32 -7.09
CA SER A 151 -10.61 3.92 -6.65
C SER A 151 -11.93 3.18 -6.89
N SER A 152 -13.07 3.89 -6.90
CA SER A 152 -14.36 3.29 -7.28
C SER A 152 -14.51 2.99 -8.78
N SER A 153 -13.56 3.38 -9.61
CA SER A 153 -13.62 3.23 -11.07
C SER A 153 -12.37 2.56 -11.68
N GLY A 154 -11.91 1.45 -11.07
CA GLY A 154 -10.88 0.62 -11.71
C GLY A 154 -11.24 0.29 -13.18
N GLY A 155 -12.53 0.11 -13.46
CA GLY A 155 -13.06 -0.06 -14.82
C GLY A 155 -12.86 1.16 -15.74
N LEU A 156 -12.99 2.39 -15.24
CA LEU A 156 -12.77 3.58 -16.07
C LEU A 156 -11.30 3.76 -16.45
N ARG A 157 -10.40 3.55 -15.49
CA ARG A 157 -8.96 3.59 -15.77
C ARG A 157 -8.56 2.53 -16.78
N ALA A 158 -9.03 1.30 -16.59
CA ALA A 158 -8.80 0.18 -17.51
C ALA A 158 -9.37 0.46 -18.91
N ALA A 159 -10.55 1.09 -18.99
CA ALA A 159 -11.16 1.48 -20.27
C ALA A 159 -10.32 2.53 -21.02
N VAL A 160 -9.88 3.58 -20.33
CA VAL A 160 -9.07 4.64 -20.94
C VAL A 160 -7.73 4.11 -21.43
N LEU A 161 -7.03 3.33 -20.60
CA LEU A 161 -5.79 2.68 -20.98
C LEU A 161 -6.01 1.72 -22.14
N GLY A 162 -7.10 0.93 -22.11
CA GLY A 162 -7.44 -0.02 -23.14
C GLY A 162 -7.63 0.62 -24.51
N VAL A 163 -8.44 1.67 -24.61
CA VAL A 163 -8.66 2.38 -25.90
C VAL A 163 -7.35 2.93 -26.45
N ASN A 164 -6.56 3.60 -25.62
CA ASN A 164 -5.30 4.21 -26.06
C ASN A 164 -4.29 3.15 -26.50
N ASP A 165 -4.11 2.08 -25.70
CA ASP A 165 -3.17 1.01 -26.02
C ASP A 165 -3.61 0.23 -27.26
N GLY A 166 -4.90 -0.11 -27.37
CA GLY A 166 -5.45 -0.77 -28.56
C GLY A 166 -5.23 0.04 -29.84
N LEU A 167 -5.46 1.36 -29.75
CA LEU A 167 -5.27 2.27 -30.90
C LEU A 167 -3.81 2.35 -31.30
N VAL A 168 -2.89 2.59 -30.36
CA VAL A 168 -1.47 2.82 -30.64
C VAL A 168 -0.77 1.52 -31.06
N SER A 169 -0.99 0.42 -30.31
CA SER A 169 -0.32 -0.85 -30.58
C SER A 169 -0.77 -1.42 -31.91
N ASN A 170 -2.07 -1.44 -32.19
CA ASN A 170 -2.59 -1.99 -33.42
C ASN A 170 -2.31 -1.10 -34.65
N PHE A 171 -2.33 0.25 -34.45
CA PHE A 171 -1.86 1.17 -35.49
C PHE A 171 -0.41 0.90 -35.88
N SER A 172 0.49 0.72 -34.88
CA SER A 172 1.89 0.42 -35.12
C SER A 172 2.09 -0.91 -35.88
N LEU A 173 1.30 -1.92 -35.51
CA LEU A 173 1.30 -3.21 -36.18
C LEU A 173 0.85 -3.11 -37.64
N VAL A 174 -0.29 -2.42 -37.89
CA VAL A 174 -0.82 -2.17 -39.23
C VAL A 174 0.20 -1.41 -40.09
N MET A 175 0.81 -0.35 -39.57
CA MET A 175 1.83 0.43 -40.30
C MET A 175 3.09 -0.37 -40.58
N GLY A 176 3.54 -1.18 -39.62
CA GLY A 176 4.68 -2.08 -39.80
C GLY A 176 4.47 -3.08 -40.93
N PHE A 177 3.30 -3.75 -40.95
CA PHE A 177 2.94 -4.66 -42.05
C PHE A 177 2.72 -3.93 -43.37
N ALA A 178 2.14 -2.72 -43.38
CA ALA A 178 1.99 -1.93 -44.59
C ALA A 178 3.34 -1.62 -45.23
N GLY A 179 4.35 -1.24 -44.42
CA GLY A 179 5.72 -1.02 -44.92
C GLY A 179 6.39 -2.30 -45.43
N GLY A 180 6.26 -3.41 -44.68
CA GLY A 180 6.84 -4.71 -45.06
C GLY A 180 6.24 -5.34 -46.31
N THR A 181 4.93 -5.16 -46.54
CA THR A 181 4.23 -5.74 -47.69
C THR A 181 4.23 -4.83 -48.93
N ALA A 182 4.64 -3.60 -48.80
CA ALA A 182 4.71 -2.68 -49.96
C ALA A 182 5.56 -3.22 -51.13
N ALA A 183 6.60 -3.99 -50.84
CA ALA A 183 7.47 -4.62 -51.82
C ALA A 183 6.94 -5.97 -52.34
N THR A 184 6.09 -6.65 -51.58
CA THR A 184 5.60 -8.00 -51.87
C THR A 184 4.25 -8.03 -52.58
N GLY A 185 3.51 -6.90 -52.55
CA GLY A 185 2.20 -6.77 -53.23
C GLY A 185 1.06 -7.59 -52.56
N ALA A 186 1.18 -7.94 -51.28
CA ALA A 186 0.21 -8.75 -50.54
C ALA A 186 -0.49 -7.97 -49.41
N PRO A 187 -1.35 -6.97 -49.75
CA PRO A 187 -1.99 -6.08 -48.78
C PRO A 187 -2.98 -6.77 -47.83
N GLU A 188 -3.49 -7.97 -48.19
CA GLU A 188 -4.37 -8.76 -47.30
C GLU A 188 -3.69 -9.15 -45.98
N TYR A 189 -2.37 -9.30 -45.96
CA TYR A 189 -1.64 -9.55 -44.69
C TYR A 189 -1.71 -8.43 -43.70
N ILE A 190 -1.96 -7.18 -44.15
CA ILE A 190 -2.12 -6.03 -43.25
C ILE A 190 -3.38 -6.19 -42.42
N ILE A 191 -4.51 -6.59 -43.04
CA ILE A 191 -5.78 -6.83 -42.35
C ILE A 191 -5.64 -8.01 -41.38
N MET A 192 -5.01 -9.12 -41.85
CA MET A 192 -4.79 -10.28 -41.01
C MET A 192 -3.95 -9.94 -39.77
N ALA A 193 -2.88 -9.16 -39.93
CA ALA A 193 -2.05 -8.70 -38.84
C ALA A 193 -2.84 -7.82 -37.85
N GLY A 194 -3.62 -6.87 -38.36
CA GLY A 194 -4.46 -6.00 -37.54
C GLY A 194 -5.51 -6.80 -36.72
N LEU A 195 -6.18 -7.78 -37.37
CA LEU A 195 -7.15 -8.63 -36.66
C LEU A 195 -6.46 -9.53 -35.62
N ALA A 196 -5.32 -10.12 -35.96
CA ALA A 196 -4.56 -10.93 -35.01
C ALA A 196 -4.07 -10.07 -33.82
N GLY A 197 -3.60 -8.84 -34.06
CA GLY A 197 -3.20 -7.89 -33.04
C GLY A 197 -4.36 -7.47 -32.14
N LEU A 198 -5.54 -7.21 -32.71
CA LEU A 198 -6.75 -6.91 -31.96
C LEU A 198 -7.12 -8.06 -31.01
N ILE A 199 -7.23 -9.28 -31.53
CA ILE A 199 -7.64 -10.45 -30.73
C ILE A 199 -6.59 -10.72 -29.64
N ALA A 200 -5.33 -10.83 -30.00
CA ALA A 200 -4.26 -11.12 -29.06
C ALA A 200 -4.14 -10.05 -27.98
N GLY A 201 -4.18 -8.76 -28.35
CA GLY A 201 -4.08 -7.64 -27.43
C GLY A 201 -5.29 -7.53 -26.50
N ALA A 202 -6.50 -7.69 -27.00
CA ALA A 202 -7.72 -7.64 -26.19
C ALA A 202 -7.73 -8.72 -25.10
N PHE A 203 -7.40 -9.98 -25.46
CA PHE A 203 -7.32 -11.06 -24.47
C PHE A 203 -6.16 -10.89 -23.50
N SER A 204 -4.99 -10.49 -23.99
CA SER A 204 -3.80 -10.26 -23.14
C SER A 204 -4.07 -9.18 -22.12
N MET A 205 -4.63 -8.04 -22.52
CA MET A 205 -4.93 -6.93 -21.63
C MET A 205 -6.03 -7.28 -20.63
N ALA A 206 -7.09 -7.95 -21.06
CA ALA A 206 -8.15 -8.43 -20.17
C ALA A 206 -7.63 -9.42 -19.11
N ALA A 207 -6.78 -10.36 -19.50
CA ALA A 207 -6.17 -11.31 -18.58
C ALA A 207 -5.24 -10.61 -17.56
N GLY A 208 -4.43 -9.66 -18.02
CA GLY A 208 -3.56 -8.85 -17.17
C GLY A 208 -4.34 -8.05 -16.14
N GLU A 209 -5.41 -7.36 -16.57
CA GLU A 209 -6.27 -6.57 -15.69
C GLU A 209 -7.03 -7.45 -14.68
N TYR A 210 -7.50 -8.62 -15.12
CA TYR A 210 -8.11 -9.60 -14.21
C TYR A 210 -7.16 -10.02 -13.09
N VAL A 211 -5.95 -10.44 -13.45
CA VAL A 211 -4.95 -10.91 -12.48
C VAL A 211 -4.54 -9.77 -11.52
N SER A 212 -4.33 -8.57 -12.05
CA SER A 212 -3.98 -7.39 -11.25
C SER A 212 -5.06 -7.06 -10.23
N MET A 213 -6.31 -6.93 -10.66
CA MET A 213 -7.44 -6.62 -9.78
C MET A 213 -7.74 -7.76 -8.81
N LYS A 214 -7.57 -9.03 -9.23
CA LYS A 214 -7.77 -10.18 -8.34
C LYS A 214 -6.72 -10.19 -7.23
N SER A 215 -5.45 -9.99 -7.56
CA SER A 215 -4.37 -9.93 -6.58
C SER A 215 -4.54 -8.78 -5.59
N GLN A 216 -4.97 -7.61 -6.07
CA GLN A 216 -5.24 -6.45 -5.22
C GLN A 216 -6.41 -6.72 -4.27
N ARG A 217 -7.50 -7.29 -4.79
CA ARG A 217 -8.67 -7.65 -3.99
C ARG A 217 -8.34 -8.71 -2.94
N ASP A 218 -7.61 -9.77 -3.31
CA ASP A 218 -7.21 -10.82 -2.38
C ASP A 218 -6.34 -10.29 -1.25
N PHE A 219 -5.47 -9.32 -1.57
CA PHE A 219 -4.65 -8.64 -0.57
C PHE A 219 -5.50 -7.82 0.41
N TYR A 220 -6.48 -7.06 -0.08
CA TYR A 220 -7.37 -6.28 0.78
C TYR A 220 -8.29 -7.15 1.63
N GLU A 221 -8.85 -8.22 1.05
CA GLU A 221 -9.66 -9.22 1.79
C GLU A 221 -8.82 -9.86 2.91
N TYR A 222 -7.54 -10.13 2.66
CA TYR A 222 -6.62 -10.64 3.68
C TYR A 222 -6.39 -9.62 4.80
N GLN A 223 -6.16 -8.34 4.49
CA GLN A 223 -5.99 -7.30 5.51
C GLN A 223 -7.24 -7.14 6.38
N ILE A 224 -8.43 -7.09 5.77
CA ILE A 224 -9.71 -6.99 6.51
C ILE A 224 -9.93 -8.25 7.38
N SER A 225 -9.54 -9.44 6.89
CA SER A 225 -9.63 -10.66 7.69
C SER A 225 -8.67 -10.66 8.88
N SER A 226 -7.45 -10.11 8.72
CA SER A 226 -6.51 -9.94 9.84
C SER A 226 -7.08 -8.99 10.90
N GLU A 227 -7.68 -7.90 10.45
CA GLU A 227 -8.32 -6.91 11.31
C GLU A 227 -9.46 -7.50 12.15
N LEU A 228 -10.28 -8.36 11.50
CA LEU A 228 -11.35 -9.09 12.22
C LEU A 228 -10.78 -10.00 13.31
N GLU A 229 -9.69 -10.74 13.02
CA GLU A 229 -9.04 -11.60 14.01
C GLU A 229 -8.48 -10.78 15.19
N GLU A 230 -7.98 -9.57 14.95
CA GLU A 230 -7.46 -8.68 15.98
C GLU A 230 -8.58 -8.11 16.84
N LEU A 231 -9.68 -7.65 16.25
CA LEU A 231 -10.88 -7.22 16.95
C LEU A 231 -11.48 -8.33 17.86
N GLU A 232 -11.42 -9.60 17.43
CA GLU A 232 -11.90 -10.73 18.22
C GLU A 232 -10.94 -11.09 19.36
N MET A 233 -9.63 -10.98 19.14
CA MET A 233 -8.62 -11.40 20.13
C MET A 233 -8.26 -10.30 21.13
N TRP A 234 -8.23 -9.03 20.68
CA TRP A 234 -7.71 -7.89 21.45
C TRP A 234 -8.59 -6.63 21.34
N PRO A 235 -9.88 -6.69 21.60
CA PRO A 235 -10.80 -5.56 21.40
C PRO A 235 -10.45 -4.30 22.22
N GLU A 236 -9.77 -4.46 23.36
CA GLU A 236 -9.33 -3.31 24.19
C GLU A 236 -8.16 -2.58 23.52
N GLU A 237 -7.29 -3.28 22.81
CA GLU A 237 -6.17 -2.70 22.07
C GLU A 237 -6.68 -1.96 20.84
N GLU A 238 -7.63 -2.54 20.11
CA GLU A 238 -8.27 -1.92 18.94
C GLU A 238 -9.07 -0.66 19.34
N GLU A 239 -9.70 -0.64 20.54
CA GLU A 239 -10.32 0.58 21.08
C GLU A 239 -9.28 1.69 21.28
N GLU A 240 -8.12 1.36 21.87
CA GLU A 240 -7.03 2.33 22.07
C GLU A 240 -6.48 2.86 20.75
N GLU A 241 -6.35 1.99 19.73
CA GLU A 241 -5.88 2.37 18.41
C GLU A 241 -6.83 3.35 17.73
N LEU A 242 -8.13 3.06 17.75
CA LEU A 242 -9.15 3.94 17.21
C LEU A 242 -9.18 5.31 17.93
N VAL A 243 -8.92 5.33 19.24
CA VAL A 243 -8.73 6.59 20.01
C VAL A 243 -7.57 7.39 19.45
N LEU A 244 -6.42 6.75 19.16
CA LEU A 244 -5.25 7.42 18.60
C LEU A 244 -5.52 7.99 17.21
N ILE A 245 -6.20 7.24 16.34
CA ILE A 245 -6.61 7.68 15.00
C ILE A 245 -7.49 8.93 15.09
N TYR A 246 -8.49 8.94 15.95
CA TYR A 246 -9.37 10.10 16.11
C TYR A 246 -8.67 11.31 16.73
N ARG A 247 -7.75 11.09 17.68
CA ARG A 247 -6.90 12.16 18.20
C ARG A 247 -6.01 12.76 17.11
N ALA A 248 -5.43 11.95 16.24
CA ALA A 248 -4.65 12.43 15.10
C ALA A 248 -5.48 13.26 14.12
N LYS A 249 -6.80 13.02 14.04
CA LYS A 249 -7.77 13.83 13.28
C LYS A 249 -8.22 15.10 14.01
N GLY A 250 -7.72 15.37 15.23
CA GLY A 250 -8.01 16.57 16.00
C GLY A 250 -9.18 16.47 16.97
N ILE A 251 -9.70 15.28 17.22
CA ILE A 251 -10.77 15.06 18.21
C ILE A 251 -10.15 15.05 19.61
N PRO A 252 -10.74 15.76 20.60
CA PRO A 252 -10.26 15.75 22.00
C PRO A 252 -10.27 14.32 22.56
N GLU A 253 -9.29 14.00 23.41
CA GLU A 253 -9.09 12.63 23.95
C GLU A 253 -10.32 12.03 24.60
N ASN A 254 -11.04 12.81 25.41
CA ASN A 254 -12.24 12.31 26.10
C ASN A 254 -13.38 11.96 25.13
N GLU A 255 -13.51 12.73 24.04
CA GLU A 255 -14.51 12.47 23.00
C GLU A 255 -14.09 11.27 22.14
N ALA A 256 -12.82 11.19 21.77
CA ALA A 256 -12.25 10.07 21.02
C ALA A 256 -12.46 8.74 21.75
N LYS A 257 -12.22 8.69 23.07
CA LYS A 257 -12.47 7.50 23.90
C LYS A 257 -13.95 7.09 23.91
N GLN A 258 -14.87 8.07 24.00
CA GLN A 258 -16.30 7.76 23.97
C GLN A 258 -16.76 7.22 22.61
N ILE A 259 -16.25 7.78 21.53
CA ILE A 259 -16.55 7.35 20.16
C ILE A 259 -16.01 5.93 19.94
N ALA A 260 -14.73 5.68 20.22
CA ALA A 260 -14.09 4.38 20.06
C ALA A 260 -14.82 3.28 20.88
N ALA A 261 -15.05 3.52 22.16
CA ALA A 261 -15.78 2.59 23.03
C ALA A 261 -17.21 2.26 22.55
N ASN A 262 -17.86 3.18 21.85
CA ASN A 262 -19.19 2.91 21.28
C ASN A 262 -19.11 2.11 19.98
N ILE A 263 -18.09 2.33 19.18
CA ILE A 263 -17.86 1.62 17.91
C ILE A 263 -17.47 0.16 18.19
N ILE A 264 -16.51 -0.09 19.07
CA ILE A 264 -16.01 -1.44 19.38
C ILE A 264 -17.08 -2.35 19.98
N LYS A 265 -18.11 -1.81 20.63
CA LYS A 265 -19.25 -2.61 21.14
C LYS A 265 -20.05 -3.35 20.07
N ASN A 266 -19.99 -2.89 18.83
CA ASN A 266 -20.67 -3.53 17.71
C ASN A 266 -19.62 -4.04 16.72
N PRO A 267 -19.36 -5.36 16.66
CA PRO A 267 -18.28 -5.93 15.84
C PRO A 267 -18.38 -5.60 14.33
N GLU A 268 -19.60 -5.51 13.78
CA GLU A 268 -19.78 -5.18 12.36
C GLU A 268 -19.40 -3.71 12.07
N ILE A 269 -19.78 -2.80 12.98
CA ILE A 269 -19.44 -1.38 12.87
C ILE A 269 -17.94 -1.18 13.14
N ALA A 270 -17.38 -1.93 14.10
CA ALA A 270 -15.98 -1.88 14.44
C ALA A 270 -15.12 -2.25 13.23
N LEU A 271 -15.36 -3.41 12.61
CA LEU A 271 -14.62 -3.88 11.45
C LEU A 271 -14.72 -2.90 10.27
N ASP A 272 -15.93 -2.40 9.95
CA ASP A 272 -16.09 -1.41 8.86
C ASP A 272 -15.34 -0.11 9.16
N THR A 273 -15.39 0.33 10.43
CA THR A 273 -14.71 1.55 10.85
C THR A 273 -13.20 1.39 10.82
N MET A 274 -12.64 0.30 11.36
CA MET A 274 -11.22 0.03 11.35
C MET A 274 -10.70 -0.12 9.92
N ALA A 275 -11.40 -0.87 9.07
CA ALA A 275 -11.04 -0.99 7.66
C ALA A 275 -10.95 0.38 6.95
N ARG A 276 -11.86 1.32 7.25
CA ARG A 276 -11.86 2.66 6.63
C ARG A 276 -10.86 3.60 7.26
N GLU A 277 -10.75 3.59 8.58
CA GLU A 277 -9.99 4.57 9.34
C GLU A 277 -8.51 4.19 9.49
N GLU A 278 -8.22 2.92 9.68
CA GLU A 278 -6.88 2.39 9.83
C GLU A 278 -6.29 1.93 8.50
N LEU A 279 -6.96 1.01 7.80
CA LEU A 279 -6.44 0.45 6.55
C LEU A 279 -6.65 1.38 5.34
N GLY A 280 -7.51 2.40 5.48
CA GLY A 280 -7.88 3.29 4.37
C GLY A 280 -8.65 2.57 3.26
N LEU A 281 -9.25 1.41 3.56
CA LEU A 281 -9.98 0.57 2.63
C LEU A 281 -11.48 0.78 2.78
N ASP A 282 -12.20 0.77 1.65
CA ASP A 282 -13.65 0.67 1.63
C ASP A 282 -14.04 -0.79 1.37
N PRO A 283 -14.53 -1.54 2.38
CA PRO A 283 -14.90 -2.94 2.21
C PRO A 283 -15.94 -3.18 1.12
N ASP A 284 -16.81 -2.21 0.86
CA ASP A 284 -17.85 -2.28 -0.17
C ASP A 284 -17.33 -1.98 -1.57
N ALA A 285 -16.13 -1.39 -1.69
CA ALA A 285 -15.57 -0.87 -2.95
C ALA A 285 -14.25 -1.54 -3.35
N LEU A 286 -14.02 -2.80 -2.99
CA LEU A 286 -12.76 -3.52 -3.31
C LEU A 286 -12.53 -3.76 -4.82
N GLY A 287 -13.52 -3.43 -5.66
CA GLY A 287 -13.45 -3.62 -7.09
C GLY A 287 -13.82 -5.03 -7.56
N SER A 288 -14.14 -5.16 -8.85
CA SER A 288 -14.50 -6.43 -9.47
C SER A 288 -13.49 -6.81 -10.56
N PRO A 289 -12.74 -7.92 -10.40
CA PRO A 289 -11.77 -8.38 -11.39
C PRO A 289 -12.41 -8.65 -12.78
N PHE A 290 -13.62 -9.22 -12.81
CA PHE A 290 -14.34 -9.47 -14.06
C PHE A 290 -14.80 -8.19 -14.75
N SER A 291 -15.29 -7.20 -13.99
CA SER A 291 -15.70 -5.91 -14.54
C SER A 291 -14.51 -5.16 -15.14
N ALA A 292 -13.38 -5.15 -14.47
CA ALA A 292 -12.15 -4.52 -14.96
C ALA A 292 -11.63 -5.20 -16.23
N ALA A 293 -11.57 -6.54 -16.23
CA ALA A 293 -11.13 -7.33 -17.39
C ALA A 293 -12.04 -7.11 -18.61
N PHE A 294 -13.36 -7.16 -18.42
CA PHE A 294 -14.32 -6.96 -19.50
C PHE A 294 -14.28 -5.53 -20.06
N SER A 295 -14.20 -4.54 -19.18
CA SER A 295 -14.04 -3.13 -19.55
C SER A 295 -12.77 -2.93 -20.38
N SER A 296 -11.67 -3.51 -19.95
CA SER A 296 -10.39 -3.45 -20.64
C SER A 296 -10.44 -4.14 -22.02
N PHE A 297 -11.05 -5.35 -22.10
CA PHE A 297 -11.24 -6.07 -23.34
C PHE A 297 -11.99 -5.24 -24.39
N ILE A 298 -13.15 -4.68 -24.01
CA ILE A 298 -13.98 -3.88 -24.90
C ILE A 298 -13.27 -2.60 -25.31
N ALA A 299 -12.65 -1.92 -24.35
CA ALA A 299 -11.93 -0.67 -24.58
C ALA A 299 -10.76 -0.85 -25.56
N PHE A 300 -9.92 -1.88 -25.34
CA PHE A 300 -8.84 -2.22 -26.27
C PHE A 300 -9.38 -2.56 -27.66
N SER A 301 -10.43 -3.37 -27.73
CA SER A 301 -11.04 -3.77 -29.02
C SER A 301 -11.54 -2.56 -29.81
N ILE A 302 -12.19 -1.59 -29.14
CA ILE A 302 -12.65 -0.35 -29.78
C ILE A 302 -11.44 0.44 -30.33
N GLY A 303 -10.38 0.62 -29.53
CA GLY A 303 -9.17 1.31 -29.98
C GLY A 303 -8.50 0.60 -31.15
N ALA A 304 -8.34 -0.72 -31.05
CA ALA A 304 -7.63 -1.53 -32.04
C ALA A 304 -8.37 -1.66 -33.39
N VAL A 305 -9.68 -1.56 -33.40
CA VAL A 305 -10.48 -1.61 -34.64
C VAL A 305 -10.26 -0.36 -35.51
N ILE A 306 -10.03 0.81 -34.91
CA ILE A 306 -9.94 2.09 -35.63
C ILE A 306 -8.94 2.06 -36.79
N PRO A 307 -7.67 1.66 -36.62
CA PRO A 307 -6.72 1.59 -37.71
C PRO A 307 -7.03 0.55 -38.77
N ILE A 308 -7.86 -0.47 -38.48
CA ILE A 308 -8.24 -1.53 -39.41
C ILE A 308 -9.37 -1.11 -40.34
N ILE A 309 -10.33 -0.28 -39.85
CA ILE A 309 -11.56 0.09 -40.58
C ILE A 309 -11.28 0.56 -42.01
N PRO A 310 -10.35 1.48 -42.31
CA PRO A 310 -10.12 1.95 -43.66
C PRO A 310 -9.62 0.85 -44.61
N LEU A 311 -8.98 -0.19 -44.11
CA LEU A 311 -8.42 -1.28 -44.89
C LEU A 311 -9.50 -2.23 -45.46
N PHE A 312 -10.69 -2.29 -44.83
CA PHE A 312 -11.82 -3.08 -45.34
C PHE A 312 -12.49 -2.47 -46.58
N PHE A 313 -12.36 -1.15 -46.77
CA PHE A 313 -13.02 -0.49 -47.90
C PHE A 313 -12.16 -0.41 -49.16
N SER A 314 -10.85 -0.51 -49.03
CA SER A 314 -9.92 -0.50 -50.17
C SER A 314 -8.57 -1.08 -49.73
N LEU A 315 -7.87 -1.74 -50.64
CA LEU A 315 -6.51 -2.24 -50.40
C LEU A 315 -5.52 -1.35 -51.17
N GLY A 316 -4.44 -0.96 -50.50
CA GLY A 316 -3.38 -0.18 -51.10
C GLY A 316 -2.99 1.10 -50.33
N THR A 317 -2.11 1.91 -50.91
CA THR A 317 -1.49 3.07 -50.23
C THR A 317 -2.51 4.07 -49.70
N LYS A 318 -3.62 4.29 -50.40
CA LYS A 318 -4.67 5.26 -49.98
C LYS A 318 -5.33 4.85 -48.67
N SER A 319 -5.60 3.57 -48.46
CA SER A 319 -6.21 3.06 -47.22
C SER A 319 -5.24 3.11 -46.05
N VAL A 320 -3.96 2.87 -46.28
CA VAL A 320 -2.90 3.01 -45.26
C VAL A 320 -2.78 4.47 -44.81
N ILE A 321 -2.80 5.43 -45.77
CA ILE A 321 -2.78 6.86 -45.43
C ILE A 321 -4.04 7.26 -44.64
N LEU A 322 -5.21 6.77 -45.06
CA LEU A 322 -6.49 7.04 -44.40
C LEU A 322 -6.49 6.43 -42.97
N SER A 323 -5.97 5.22 -42.81
CA SER A 323 -5.78 4.57 -41.50
C SER A 323 -4.91 5.45 -40.58
N ALA A 324 -3.82 5.99 -41.09
CA ALA A 324 -2.95 6.87 -40.31
C ALA A 324 -3.67 8.16 -39.88
N LEU A 325 -4.40 8.79 -40.78
CA LEU A 325 -5.14 10.04 -40.49
C LEU A 325 -6.26 9.82 -39.47
N VAL A 326 -7.04 8.74 -39.63
CA VAL A 326 -8.15 8.40 -38.71
C VAL A 326 -7.61 8.04 -37.33
N SER A 327 -6.51 7.30 -37.26
CA SER A 327 -5.86 6.95 -35.98
C SER A 327 -5.30 8.18 -35.27
N ALA A 328 -4.63 9.08 -36.00
CA ALA A 328 -4.12 10.33 -35.42
C ALA A 328 -5.27 11.21 -34.88
N PHE A 329 -6.37 11.33 -35.61
CA PHE A 329 -7.54 12.07 -35.18
C PHE A 329 -8.18 11.43 -33.94
N ALA A 330 -8.29 10.10 -33.88
CA ALA A 330 -8.80 9.36 -32.72
C ALA A 330 -7.91 9.57 -31.48
N LEU A 331 -6.60 9.58 -31.63
CA LEU A 331 -5.67 9.88 -30.53
C LEU A 331 -5.87 11.29 -29.96
N ILE A 332 -6.11 12.28 -30.83
CA ILE A 332 -6.39 13.65 -30.37
C ILE A 332 -7.69 13.70 -29.59
N ILE A 333 -8.74 12.99 -30.03
CA ILE A 333 -10.03 12.92 -29.32
C ILE A 333 -9.85 12.24 -27.97
N VAL A 334 -9.18 11.08 -27.90
CA VAL A 334 -8.94 10.37 -26.66
C VAL A 334 -8.11 11.22 -25.69
N GLY A 335 -7.03 11.83 -26.16
CA GLY A 335 -6.20 12.71 -25.36
C GLY A 335 -6.94 13.97 -24.86
N GLY A 336 -7.73 14.61 -25.73
CA GLY A 336 -8.54 15.77 -25.37
C GLY A 336 -9.65 15.45 -24.40
N SER A 337 -10.31 14.30 -24.54
CA SER A 337 -11.35 13.86 -23.59
C SER A 337 -10.78 13.57 -22.21
N LEU A 338 -9.59 13.00 -22.14
CA LEU A 338 -8.86 12.79 -20.87
C LEU A 338 -8.49 14.13 -20.21
N SER A 339 -7.94 15.07 -20.99
CA SER A 339 -7.57 16.39 -20.48
C SER A 339 -8.78 17.11 -19.88
N THR A 340 -9.92 17.09 -20.56
CA THR A 340 -11.18 17.71 -20.03
C THR A 340 -11.72 16.97 -18.81
N ALA A 341 -11.64 15.63 -18.77
CA ALA A 341 -12.09 14.83 -17.63
C ALA A 341 -11.20 15.01 -16.39
N THR A 342 -9.92 15.36 -16.58
CA THR A 342 -8.97 15.62 -15.47
C THR A 342 -8.88 17.09 -15.09
N GLY A 343 -9.66 17.97 -15.71
CA GLY A 343 -9.73 19.42 -15.36
C GLY A 343 -8.50 20.23 -15.76
N LYS A 344 -7.74 19.75 -16.76
CA LYS A 344 -6.58 20.45 -17.33
C LYS A 344 -6.89 20.98 -18.73
#